data_392f3cbaf2025948727883870744f552
#
_entry.id   392f3cbaf2025948727883870744f552
#
_cell.length_a   1.000
_cell.length_b   1.000
_cell.length_c   1.000
_cell.angle_alpha   90.00
_cell.angle_beta   90.00
_cell.angle_gamma   90.00
#
_symmetry.space_group_name_H-M   'P 1'
#
loop_
_entity.id
_entity.type
_entity.pdbx_description
1 polymer ?
#
loop_
_entity_poly.entity_id
_entity_poly.type
_entity_poly.pdbx_seq_one_letter_code
_entity_poly.pdbx_strand_id
1 'polypeptide(L)'
;MIYGRCQRDSAAAEAESYRDMVEIQVMNSRDQPGRFFLGRAIDPESGKNTGDELFYDSRNLTTHGIIVGMTGSGKTALGITILEEALMSGTPCLILDPKGDMGNMLLNFPSFSPQSFRPWINEAEARRRGIDPGQLALESSEKWRAGLEEWGIGPDRMRMLADAAEFTIYTPGSVTGIPINVVGSLASPEFDWSDPAQTEIARDEIEGLVSSLLALAQIDADPISSPEHILL
;
A
#
# COMPACT_ATOMS: atom_id res chain seq x y z
N MET A 1 4.15 8.71 -13.33
CA MET A 1 5.35 7.90 -13.59
C MET A 1 6.52 8.58 -12.87
N ILE A 2 6.90 8.05 -11.72
CA ILE A 2 8.06 8.57 -10.97
C ILE A 2 9.23 7.68 -11.38
N TYR A 3 10.18 8.23 -12.14
CA TYR A 3 11.38 7.52 -12.60
C TYR A 3 12.51 7.80 -11.61
N GLY A 4 12.95 6.80 -10.87
CA GLY A 4 14.18 6.87 -10.09
C GLY A 4 15.29 6.11 -10.83
N ARG A 5 16.17 6.80 -11.56
CA ARG A 5 17.37 6.21 -12.19
C ARG A 5 18.60 6.68 -11.43
N CYS A 6 19.29 5.73 -10.81
CA CYS A 6 20.61 5.99 -10.24
C CYS A 6 21.66 5.68 -11.32
N GLN A 7 22.26 6.74 -11.92
CA GLN A 7 23.54 6.66 -12.64
C GLN A 7 24.36 7.89 -12.26
N ARG A 8 25.60 7.66 -11.87
CA ARG A 8 26.44 8.59 -11.10
C ARG A 8 27.11 9.75 -11.85
N ASP A 9 26.89 10.00 -13.13
CA ASP A 9 27.69 10.96 -13.87
C ASP A 9 26.94 12.09 -14.59
N SER A 10 25.62 12.29 -14.32
CA SER A 10 24.86 13.41 -14.87
C SER A 10 23.97 14.13 -13.84
N ALA A 11 24.22 13.93 -12.56
CA ALA A 11 23.29 14.23 -11.47
C ALA A 11 22.94 15.72 -11.30
N ALA A 12 23.79 16.66 -11.72
CA ALA A 12 23.54 18.09 -11.49
C ALA A 12 22.54 18.69 -12.52
N ALA A 13 22.66 18.34 -13.79
CA ALA A 13 21.78 18.86 -14.85
C ALA A 13 20.39 18.18 -14.85
N GLU A 14 20.35 16.88 -14.48
CA GLU A 14 19.09 16.15 -14.31
C GLU A 14 18.34 16.55 -13.03
N ALA A 15 19.03 16.92 -11.96
CA ALA A 15 18.44 17.43 -10.73
C ALA A 15 17.74 18.79 -10.93
N GLU A 16 18.26 19.64 -11.80
CA GLU A 16 17.63 20.92 -12.15
C GLU A 16 16.37 20.70 -13.01
N SER A 17 16.43 19.83 -14.02
CA SER A 17 15.27 19.42 -14.83
C SER A 17 14.19 18.69 -14.03
N TYR A 18 14.55 17.97 -12.97
CA TYR A 18 13.62 17.27 -12.09
C TYR A 18 12.91 18.22 -11.11
N ARG A 19 13.57 19.32 -10.72
CA ARG A 19 12.96 20.39 -9.92
C ARG A 19 11.85 21.12 -10.67
N ASP A 20 12.01 21.29 -11.98
CA ASP A 20 11.03 21.97 -12.83
C ASP A 20 9.81 21.09 -13.18
N MET A 21 9.90 19.76 -13.06
CA MET A 21 8.79 18.83 -13.33
C MET A 21 7.91 18.51 -12.10
N VAL A 22 8.42 18.76 -10.91
CA VAL A 22 7.67 18.60 -9.67
C VAL A 22 7.75 19.93 -8.93
N GLU A 23 6.70 20.71 -8.97
CA GLU A 23 6.57 21.93 -8.17
C GLU A 23 6.52 21.53 -6.68
N ILE A 24 7.71 21.33 -6.09
CA ILE A 24 7.85 21.01 -4.66
C ILE A 24 7.76 22.35 -3.91
N GLN A 25 6.54 22.72 -3.53
CA GLN A 25 6.35 23.85 -2.62
C GLN A 25 6.68 23.41 -1.19
N VAL A 26 7.77 23.92 -0.66
CA VAL A 26 8.09 23.85 0.76
C VAL A 26 7.15 24.81 1.50
N MET A 27 6.09 24.29 2.11
CA MET A 27 5.20 25.04 2.99
C MET A 27 5.07 24.36 4.36
N ASN A 28 5.09 25.16 5.41
CA ASN A 28 5.27 24.79 6.82
C ASN A 28 4.05 24.17 7.53
N SER A 29 3.23 23.34 6.88
CA SER A 29 2.14 22.64 7.57
C SER A 29 1.86 21.26 6.96
N ARG A 30 2.01 20.22 7.78
CA ARG A 30 1.70 18.82 7.42
C ARG A 30 0.21 18.56 7.27
N ASP A 31 -0.64 19.43 7.80
CA ASP A 31 -2.08 19.20 7.94
C ASP A 31 -2.90 19.95 6.86
N GLN A 32 -2.29 20.33 5.75
CA GLN A 32 -3.03 20.98 4.66
C GLN A 32 -3.72 19.94 3.76
N PRO A 33 -5.04 20.08 3.54
CA PRO A 33 -5.76 19.18 2.65
C PRO A 33 -5.12 19.11 1.25
N GLY A 34 -4.98 17.91 0.72
CA GLY A 34 -4.43 17.68 -0.61
C GLY A 34 -2.90 17.62 -0.70
N ARG A 35 -2.19 17.65 0.43
CA ARG A 35 -0.74 17.52 0.48
C ARG A 35 -0.36 16.28 1.27
N PHE A 36 0.36 15.37 0.64
CA PHE A 36 0.85 14.14 1.25
C PHE A 36 2.30 14.33 1.70
N PHE A 37 2.56 14.13 2.98
CA PHE A 37 3.91 14.13 3.51
C PHE A 37 4.61 12.81 3.15
N LEU A 38 5.64 12.86 2.32
CA LEU A 38 6.36 11.67 1.86
C LEU A 38 7.64 11.38 2.65
N GLY A 39 8.13 12.34 3.43
CA GLY A 39 9.36 12.20 4.17
C GLY A 39 10.19 13.48 4.22
N ARG A 40 11.52 13.32 4.25
CA ARG A 40 12.48 14.43 4.27
C ARG A 40 13.50 14.27 3.17
N ALA A 41 13.97 15.40 2.65
CA ALA A 41 15.02 15.42 1.66
C ALA A 41 16.34 14.89 2.22
N ILE A 42 17.07 14.17 1.39
CA ILE A 42 18.41 13.65 1.72
C ILE A 42 19.41 14.37 0.82
N ASP A 43 20.45 14.88 1.43
CA ASP A 43 21.59 15.43 0.73
C ASP A 43 22.31 14.31 -0.05
N PRO A 44 22.43 14.42 -1.40
CA PRO A 44 22.96 13.32 -2.21
C PRO A 44 24.45 13.05 -2.00
N GLU A 45 25.23 14.04 -1.51
CA GLU A 45 26.67 13.89 -1.31
C GLU A 45 26.96 13.24 0.06
N SER A 46 26.29 13.72 1.11
CA SER A 46 26.54 13.24 2.47
C SER A 46 25.64 12.06 2.88
N GLY A 47 24.54 11.80 2.14
CA GLY A 47 23.52 10.82 2.48
C GLY A 47 22.73 11.17 3.74
N LYS A 48 22.82 12.39 4.26
CA LYS A 48 22.18 12.85 5.48
C LYS A 48 20.86 13.55 5.20
N ASN A 49 19.94 13.44 6.15
CA ASN A 49 18.68 14.17 6.16
C ASN A 49 18.99 15.70 6.28
N THR A 50 18.43 16.51 5.36
CA THR A 50 18.59 17.97 5.36
C THR A 50 17.64 18.65 6.35
N GLY A 51 16.64 17.96 6.84
CA GLY A 51 15.56 18.52 7.64
C GLY A 51 14.38 19.06 6.83
N ASP A 52 14.54 19.26 5.52
CA ASP A 52 13.48 19.76 4.65
C ASP A 52 12.42 18.69 4.42
N GLU A 53 11.16 19.06 4.64
CA GLU A 53 10.03 18.14 4.46
C GLU A 53 9.62 18.06 2.99
N LEU A 54 9.41 16.84 2.49
CA LEU A 54 8.98 16.57 1.14
C LEU A 54 7.48 16.30 1.13
N PHE A 55 6.75 17.09 0.35
CA PHE A 55 5.32 16.93 0.15
C PHE A 55 5.00 16.63 -1.31
N TYR A 56 3.92 15.91 -1.52
CA TYR A 56 3.37 15.60 -2.82
C TYR A 56 1.93 16.10 -2.91
N ASP A 57 1.57 16.75 -4.02
CA ASP A 57 0.20 17.21 -4.26
C ASP A 57 -0.68 16.03 -4.68
N SER A 58 -1.69 15.69 -3.87
CA SER A 58 -2.58 14.57 -4.12
C SER A 58 -3.37 14.69 -5.43
N ARG A 59 -3.55 15.92 -5.95
CA ARG A 59 -4.21 16.16 -7.24
C ARG A 59 -3.46 15.53 -8.41
N ASN A 60 -2.16 15.27 -8.26
CA ASN A 60 -1.36 14.57 -9.27
C ASN A 60 -1.60 13.05 -9.28
N LEU A 61 -2.33 12.50 -8.29
CA LEU A 61 -2.71 11.07 -8.21
C LEU A 61 -4.10 10.77 -8.78
N THR A 62 -4.68 11.68 -9.55
CA THR A 62 -6.01 11.50 -10.15
C THR A 62 -6.05 10.48 -11.29
N THR A 63 -4.90 10.01 -11.76
CA THR A 63 -4.80 9.00 -12.81
C THR A 63 -4.06 7.76 -12.29
N HIS A 64 -2.74 7.71 -12.50
CA HIS A 64 -1.92 6.55 -12.12
C HIS A 64 -0.60 7.01 -11.50
N GLY A 65 -0.07 6.19 -10.58
CA GLY A 65 1.27 6.33 -10.03
C GLY A 65 2.01 4.99 -10.13
N ILE A 66 3.31 5.04 -10.37
CA ILE A 66 4.17 3.85 -10.35
C ILE A 66 5.33 4.10 -9.41
N ILE A 67 5.57 3.17 -8.47
CA ILE A 67 6.73 3.19 -7.58
C ILE A 67 7.71 2.11 -8.06
N VAL A 68 8.89 2.55 -8.49
CA VAL A 68 9.92 1.66 -9.04
C VAL A 68 11.18 1.74 -8.19
N GLY A 69 11.86 0.60 -8.02
CA GLY A 69 13.11 0.53 -7.28
C GLY A 69 13.56 -0.91 -7.05
N MET A 70 14.81 -1.12 -6.63
CA MET A 70 15.37 -2.43 -6.29
C MET A 70 14.76 -2.98 -4.99
N THR A 71 14.97 -4.26 -4.73
CA THR A 71 14.61 -4.88 -3.44
C THR A 71 15.33 -4.14 -2.30
N GLY A 72 14.60 -3.83 -1.24
CA GLY A 72 15.15 -3.08 -0.08
C GLY A 72 15.25 -1.56 -0.27
N SER A 73 14.84 -0.99 -1.41
CA SER A 73 14.89 0.47 -1.66
C SER A 73 13.76 1.27 -0.99
N GLY A 74 12.86 0.64 -0.25
CA GLY A 74 11.76 1.31 0.44
C GLY A 74 10.49 1.50 -0.37
N LYS A 75 10.29 0.79 -1.51
CA LYS A 75 9.07 0.91 -2.33
C LYS A 75 7.78 0.68 -1.54
N THR A 76 7.72 -0.42 -0.78
CA THR A 76 6.56 -0.74 0.05
C THR A 76 6.33 0.33 1.12
N ALA A 77 7.39 0.83 1.75
CA ALA A 77 7.28 1.90 2.74
C ALA A 77 6.72 3.20 2.13
N LEU A 78 7.21 3.60 0.94
CA LEU A 78 6.66 4.76 0.23
C LEU A 78 5.19 4.56 -0.16
N GLY A 79 4.82 3.34 -0.61
CA GLY A 79 3.43 3.00 -0.91
C GLY A 79 2.53 3.11 0.33
N ILE A 80 2.98 2.57 1.46
CA ILE A 80 2.28 2.68 2.74
C ILE A 80 2.13 4.15 3.14
N THR A 81 3.20 4.95 3.06
CA THR A 81 3.15 6.39 3.39
C THR A 81 2.09 7.12 2.55
N ILE A 82 2.03 6.87 1.24
CA ILE A 82 1.02 7.49 0.36
C ILE A 82 -0.40 7.08 0.75
N LEU A 83 -0.61 5.80 1.08
CA LEU A 83 -1.91 5.29 1.52
C LEU A 83 -2.33 5.88 2.87
N GLU A 84 -1.42 5.98 3.83
CA GLU A 84 -1.68 6.60 5.13
C GLU A 84 -2.07 8.08 4.98
N GLU A 85 -1.37 8.84 4.13
CA GLU A 85 -1.70 10.23 3.82
C GLU A 85 -3.07 10.35 3.14
N ALA A 86 -3.39 9.46 2.20
CA ALA A 86 -4.69 9.42 1.55
C ALA A 86 -5.82 9.16 2.55
N LEU A 87 -5.66 8.18 3.43
CA LEU A 87 -6.62 7.83 4.48
C LEU A 87 -6.82 8.99 5.46
N MET A 88 -5.74 9.62 5.95
CA MET A 88 -5.82 10.80 6.81
C MET A 88 -6.50 11.99 6.12
N SER A 89 -6.44 12.07 4.79
CA SER A 89 -7.16 13.07 3.99
C SER A 89 -8.63 12.69 3.72
N GLY A 90 -9.12 11.57 4.26
CA GLY A 90 -10.49 11.09 4.07
C GLY A 90 -10.74 10.40 2.73
N THR A 91 -9.69 10.01 2.01
CA THR A 91 -9.81 9.29 0.73
C THR A 91 -9.93 7.78 1.00
N PRO A 92 -11.02 7.12 0.57
CA PRO A 92 -11.14 5.67 0.72
C PRO A 92 -10.14 4.95 -0.18
N CYS A 93 -9.55 3.87 0.33
CA CYS A 93 -8.53 3.11 -0.38
C CYS A 93 -8.95 1.64 -0.55
N LEU A 94 -8.80 1.11 -1.76
CA LEU A 94 -8.87 -0.32 -2.05
C LEU A 94 -7.48 -0.83 -2.37
N ILE A 95 -6.99 -1.79 -1.57
CA ILE A 95 -5.62 -2.29 -1.67
C ILE A 95 -5.66 -3.74 -2.17
N LEU A 96 -5.12 -3.97 -3.35
CA LEU A 96 -4.86 -5.31 -3.87
C LEU A 96 -3.44 -5.72 -3.48
N ASP A 97 -3.31 -6.66 -2.54
CA ASP A 97 -2.03 -7.07 -1.96
C ASP A 97 -1.72 -8.56 -2.21
N PRO A 98 -1.27 -8.93 -3.40
CA PRO A 98 -0.94 -10.33 -3.72
C PRO A 98 0.23 -10.87 -2.88
N LYS A 99 1.05 -9.98 -2.32
CA LYS A 99 2.24 -10.33 -1.54
C LYS A 99 1.97 -10.47 -0.05
N GLY A 100 0.94 -9.80 0.46
CA GLY A 100 0.55 -9.83 1.86
C GLY A 100 1.43 -8.99 2.79
N ASP A 101 2.14 -7.97 2.29
CA ASP A 101 2.99 -7.10 3.11
C ASP A 101 2.33 -5.75 3.47
N MET A 102 1.23 -5.38 2.84
CA MET A 102 0.47 -4.15 3.14
C MET A 102 -0.32 -4.24 4.46
N GLY A 103 -0.60 -5.43 4.96
CA GLY A 103 -1.24 -5.64 6.28
C GLY A 103 -0.46 -5.01 7.44
N ASN A 104 0.81 -4.68 7.26
CA ASN A 104 1.62 -3.96 8.25
C ASN A 104 1.08 -2.55 8.57
N MET A 105 0.25 -1.95 7.71
CA MET A 105 -0.43 -0.68 8.00
C MET A 105 -1.35 -0.75 9.24
N LEU A 106 -1.85 -1.94 9.58
CA LEU A 106 -2.70 -2.15 10.75
C LEU A 106 -1.91 -2.18 12.06
N LEU A 107 -0.58 -2.28 11.99
CA LEU A 107 0.30 -2.28 13.16
C LEU A 107 0.56 -0.82 13.61
N ASN A 108 -0.46 -0.19 14.13
CA ASN A 108 -0.42 1.17 14.62
C ASN A 108 -0.54 1.18 16.16
N PHE A 109 0.52 1.64 16.85
CA PHE A 109 0.63 1.64 18.30
C PHE A 109 0.86 3.05 18.86
N PRO A 110 -0.16 3.93 18.90
CA PRO A 110 0.00 5.35 19.27
C PRO A 110 0.56 5.58 20.65
N SER A 111 0.36 4.64 21.58
CA SER A 111 0.88 4.74 22.94
C SER A 111 2.37 4.37 23.07
N PHE A 112 2.93 3.71 22.07
CA PHE A 112 4.26 3.06 22.13
C PHE A 112 4.45 2.21 23.39
N SER A 113 3.37 1.64 23.93
CA SER A 113 3.49 0.82 25.14
C SER A 113 4.07 -0.56 24.81
N PRO A 114 5.00 -1.09 25.62
CA PRO A 114 5.53 -2.44 25.42
C PRO A 114 4.44 -3.52 25.36
N GLN A 115 3.33 -3.29 26.08
CA GLN A 115 2.17 -4.20 26.09
C GLN A 115 1.51 -4.32 24.71
N SER A 116 1.46 -3.24 23.94
CA SER A 116 0.93 -3.26 22.57
C SER A 116 1.83 -4.02 21.58
N PHE A 117 3.14 -4.04 21.84
CA PHE A 117 4.11 -4.78 21.04
C PHE A 117 4.20 -6.25 21.42
N ARG A 118 3.87 -6.62 22.67
CA ARG A 118 4.05 -7.97 23.21
C ARG A 118 3.42 -9.09 22.36
N PRO A 119 2.20 -8.96 21.82
CA PRO A 119 1.59 -9.99 20.96
C PRO A 119 2.34 -10.24 19.63
N TRP A 120 3.13 -9.26 19.17
CA TRP A 120 3.83 -9.26 17.88
C TRP A 120 5.31 -9.67 18.00
N ILE A 121 5.78 -9.93 19.20
CA ILE A 121 7.16 -10.30 19.46
C ILE A 121 7.43 -11.74 19.04
N ASN A 122 8.54 -11.93 18.32
CA ASN A 122 9.03 -13.26 17.95
C ASN A 122 9.71 -13.91 19.17
N GLU A 123 9.00 -14.82 19.83
CA GLU A 123 9.53 -15.54 21.00
C GLU A 123 10.77 -16.39 20.71
N ALA A 124 10.94 -16.88 19.48
CA ALA A 124 12.13 -17.61 19.08
C ALA A 124 13.36 -16.69 19.05
N GLU A 125 13.17 -15.42 18.68
CA GLU A 125 14.24 -14.42 18.75
C GLU A 125 14.59 -14.09 20.21
N ALA A 126 13.62 -13.87 21.05
CA ALA A 126 13.84 -13.65 22.48
C ALA A 126 14.66 -14.79 23.11
N ARG A 127 14.29 -16.03 22.83
CA ARG A 127 15.03 -17.23 23.27
C ARG A 127 16.44 -17.26 22.74
N ARG A 128 16.68 -16.97 21.45
CA ARG A 128 18.03 -16.92 20.87
C ARG A 128 18.90 -15.86 21.52
N ARG A 129 18.33 -14.72 21.89
CA ARG A 129 19.02 -13.62 22.57
C ARG A 129 19.16 -13.82 24.08
N GLY A 130 18.52 -14.84 24.65
CA GLY A 130 18.54 -15.11 26.09
C GLY A 130 17.84 -14.04 26.93
N ILE A 131 16.85 -13.33 26.37
CA ILE A 131 16.09 -12.27 27.06
C ILE A 131 14.62 -12.65 27.18
N ASP A 132 13.95 -12.03 28.17
CA ASP A 132 12.52 -12.18 28.33
C ASP A 132 11.76 -11.55 27.15
N PRO A 133 10.67 -12.17 26.64
CA PRO A 133 9.84 -11.56 25.59
C PRO A 133 9.29 -10.19 25.95
N GLY A 134 9.04 -9.87 27.22
CA GLY A 134 8.67 -8.53 27.68
C GLY A 134 9.80 -7.52 27.49
N GLN A 135 11.05 -7.93 27.74
CA GLN A 135 12.23 -7.10 27.47
C GLN A 135 12.39 -6.81 25.98
N LEU A 136 12.16 -7.82 25.11
CA LEU A 136 12.20 -7.62 23.65
C LEU A 136 11.07 -6.69 23.19
N ALA A 137 9.87 -6.75 23.82
CA ALA A 137 8.77 -5.83 23.53
C ALA A 137 9.11 -4.38 23.92
N LEU A 138 9.79 -4.18 25.07
CA LEU A 138 10.26 -2.86 25.49
C LEU A 138 11.27 -2.30 24.47
N GLU A 139 12.31 -3.05 24.15
CA GLU A 139 13.33 -2.63 23.17
C GLU A 139 12.69 -2.31 21.80
N SER A 140 11.72 -3.11 21.36
CA SER A 140 11.01 -2.88 20.10
C SER A 140 10.19 -1.59 20.15
N SER A 141 9.48 -1.33 21.23
CA SER A 141 8.69 -0.11 21.38
C SER A 141 9.55 1.15 21.41
N GLU A 142 10.68 1.11 22.10
CA GLU A 142 11.64 2.21 22.17
C GLU A 142 12.29 2.48 20.81
N LYS A 143 12.69 1.41 20.09
CA LYS A 143 13.24 1.52 18.74
C LYS A 143 12.25 2.14 17.76
N TRP A 144 10.98 1.72 17.82
CA TRP A 144 9.91 2.28 17.01
C TRP A 144 9.69 3.75 17.31
N ARG A 145 9.59 4.11 18.60
CA ARG A 145 9.44 5.50 19.02
C ARG A 145 10.58 6.37 18.48
N ALA A 146 11.83 5.97 18.72
CA ALA A 146 12.99 6.73 18.25
C ALA A 146 13.02 6.88 16.73
N GLY A 147 12.71 5.80 15.99
CA GLY A 147 12.66 5.85 14.53
C GLY A 147 11.59 6.80 14.01
N LEU A 148 10.40 6.82 14.59
CA LEU A 148 9.32 7.71 14.16
C LEU A 148 9.57 9.17 14.58
N GLU A 149 10.14 9.41 15.77
CA GLU A 149 10.52 10.74 16.25
C GLU A 149 11.58 11.39 15.34
N GLU A 150 12.52 10.61 14.80
CA GLU A 150 13.50 11.10 13.81
C GLU A 150 12.83 11.70 12.57
N TRP A 151 11.68 11.16 12.16
CA TRP A 151 10.86 11.66 11.07
C TRP A 151 9.80 12.68 11.52
N GLY A 152 9.77 13.03 12.81
CA GLY A 152 8.79 13.93 13.40
C GLY A 152 7.38 13.35 13.38
N ILE A 153 7.24 12.03 13.45
CA ILE A 153 5.97 11.33 13.60
C ILE A 153 5.78 10.99 15.05
N GLY A 154 4.87 11.71 15.71
CA GLY A 154 4.54 11.52 17.11
C GLY A 154 3.25 10.72 17.34
N PRO A 155 2.90 10.47 18.62
CA PRO A 155 1.68 9.76 19.01
C PRO A 155 0.40 10.36 18.44
N ASP A 156 0.34 11.68 18.29
CA ASP A 156 -0.86 12.37 17.79
C ASP A 156 -1.12 12.03 16.32
N ARG A 157 -0.07 12.02 15.48
CA ARG A 157 -0.22 11.62 14.08
C ARG A 157 -0.63 10.15 13.94
N MET A 158 -0.11 9.28 14.80
CA MET A 158 -0.50 7.88 14.83
C MET A 158 -1.96 7.69 15.25
N ARG A 159 -2.46 8.52 16.21
CA ARG A 159 -3.89 8.53 16.56
C ARG A 159 -4.74 9.05 15.40
N MET A 160 -4.31 10.12 14.73
CA MET A 160 -5.02 10.63 13.54
C MET A 160 -5.21 9.53 12.49
N LEU A 161 -4.18 8.73 12.20
CA LEU A 161 -4.30 7.61 11.27
C LEU A 161 -5.26 6.52 11.80
N ALA A 162 -5.16 6.18 13.09
CA ALA A 162 -6.04 5.17 13.70
C ALA A 162 -7.51 5.58 13.65
N ASP A 163 -7.78 6.89 13.80
CA ASP A 163 -9.13 7.45 13.83
C ASP A 163 -9.67 7.76 12.41
N ALA A 164 -8.77 7.88 11.42
CA ALA A 164 -9.13 8.29 10.05
C ALA A 164 -9.78 7.18 9.24
N ALA A 165 -9.50 5.90 9.53
CA ALA A 165 -9.94 4.80 8.70
C ALA A 165 -10.25 3.53 9.48
N GLU A 166 -11.31 2.85 9.06
CA GLU A 166 -11.61 1.48 9.44
C GLU A 166 -11.04 0.52 8.38
N PHE A 167 -10.29 -0.48 8.82
CA PHE A 167 -9.65 -1.43 7.92
C PHE A 167 -10.39 -2.75 7.91
N THR A 168 -10.62 -3.27 6.71
CA THR A 168 -11.20 -4.60 6.51
C THR A 168 -10.27 -5.43 5.64
N ILE A 169 -9.92 -6.64 6.10
CA ILE A 169 -9.06 -7.56 5.35
C ILE A 169 -9.91 -8.68 4.76
N TYR A 170 -9.95 -8.73 3.45
CA TYR A 170 -10.54 -9.82 2.69
C TYR A 170 -9.44 -10.80 2.26
N THR A 171 -9.69 -12.09 2.42
CA THR A 171 -8.72 -13.17 2.10
C THR A 171 -9.36 -14.20 1.16
N PRO A 172 -9.24 -14.00 -0.18
CA PRO A 172 -9.70 -15.00 -1.14
C PRO A 172 -9.03 -16.36 -0.88
N GLY A 173 -9.82 -17.42 -0.81
CA GLY A 173 -9.30 -18.78 -0.59
C GLY A 173 -8.74 -19.06 0.82
N SER A 174 -8.94 -18.16 1.79
CA SER A 174 -8.49 -18.30 3.17
C SER A 174 -9.58 -17.85 4.15
N VAL A 175 -9.56 -18.40 5.35
CA VAL A 175 -10.44 -18.01 6.47
C VAL A 175 -9.71 -17.16 7.52
N THR A 176 -8.51 -16.71 7.25
CA THR A 176 -7.72 -15.89 8.19
C THR A 176 -8.23 -14.45 8.31
N GLY A 177 -8.94 -13.95 7.29
CA GLY A 177 -9.70 -12.73 7.31
C GLY A 177 -11.14 -12.99 6.87
N ILE A 178 -11.78 -12.01 6.21
CA ILE A 178 -13.12 -12.21 5.65
C ILE A 178 -12.96 -12.92 4.30
N PRO A 179 -13.49 -14.15 4.15
CA PRO A 179 -13.38 -14.86 2.89
C PRO A 179 -14.20 -14.15 1.80
N ILE A 180 -13.67 -14.12 0.59
CA ILE A 180 -14.39 -13.62 -0.60
C ILE A 180 -14.79 -14.82 -1.46
N ASN A 181 -16.05 -14.85 -1.86
CA ASN A 181 -16.48 -15.74 -2.93
C ASN A 181 -16.10 -15.12 -4.28
N VAL A 182 -15.02 -15.61 -4.88
CA VAL A 182 -14.49 -15.09 -6.15
C VAL A 182 -15.39 -15.47 -7.33
N VAL A 183 -16.11 -16.59 -7.23
CA VAL A 183 -17.02 -17.05 -8.29
C VAL A 183 -18.35 -16.28 -8.28
N GLY A 184 -18.66 -15.58 -7.19
CA GLY A 184 -19.91 -14.83 -7.05
C GLY A 184 -21.14 -15.73 -7.05
N SER A 185 -22.15 -15.37 -7.80
CA SER A 185 -23.37 -16.14 -8.02
C SER A 185 -23.32 -16.85 -9.37
N LEU A 186 -23.71 -18.12 -9.42
CA LEU A 186 -23.99 -18.83 -10.66
C LEU A 186 -25.41 -18.57 -11.18
N ALA A 187 -26.13 -17.63 -10.58
CA ALA A 187 -27.43 -17.23 -11.07
C ALA A 187 -27.32 -16.56 -12.44
N SER A 188 -28.29 -16.77 -13.29
CA SER A 188 -28.36 -16.06 -14.59
C SER A 188 -28.42 -14.55 -14.33
N PRO A 189 -27.60 -13.75 -15.02
CA PRO A 189 -27.68 -12.31 -14.94
C PRO A 189 -29.05 -11.80 -15.41
N GLU A 190 -29.60 -10.81 -14.72
CA GLU A 190 -30.83 -10.13 -15.14
C GLU A 190 -30.47 -8.94 -16.02
N PHE A 191 -30.38 -9.15 -17.34
CA PHE A 191 -30.07 -8.12 -18.32
C PHE A 191 -31.18 -8.01 -19.38
N ASP A 192 -31.37 -6.81 -19.91
CA ASP A 192 -32.16 -6.62 -21.13
C ASP A 192 -31.31 -6.96 -22.36
N TRP A 193 -31.48 -8.16 -22.86
CA TRP A 193 -30.75 -8.69 -24.03
C TRP A 193 -31.07 -7.92 -25.33
N SER A 194 -32.09 -7.05 -25.35
CA SER A 194 -32.38 -6.20 -26.49
C SER A 194 -31.58 -4.89 -26.47
N ASP A 195 -30.97 -4.54 -25.34
CA ASP A 195 -30.06 -3.41 -25.21
C ASP A 195 -28.63 -3.84 -25.52
N PRO A 196 -27.98 -3.29 -26.57
CA PRO A 196 -26.61 -3.66 -26.93
C PRO A 196 -25.58 -3.40 -25.82
N ALA A 197 -25.75 -2.31 -25.04
CA ALA A 197 -24.82 -1.97 -23.96
C ALA A 197 -24.93 -2.96 -22.80
N GLN A 198 -26.14 -3.37 -22.40
CA GLN A 198 -26.34 -4.37 -21.38
C GLN A 198 -25.90 -5.77 -21.85
N THR A 199 -26.06 -6.06 -23.12
CA THR A 199 -25.59 -7.33 -23.72
C THR A 199 -24.05 -7.45 -23.65
N GLU A 200 -23.31 -6.37 -23.87
CA GLU A 200 -21.86 -6.34 -23.76
C GLU A 200 -21.42 -6.59 -22.31
N ILE A 201 -22.03 -5.88 -21.35
CA ILE A 201 -21.75 -6.09 -19.90
C ILE A 201 -22.04 -7.54 -19.49
N ALA A 202 -23.17 -8.10 -19.93
CA ALA A 202 -23.54 -9.48 -19.62
C ALA A 202 -22.54 -10.50 -20.18
N ARG A 203 -22.00 -10.26 -21.38
CA ARG A 203 -20.97 -11.11 -22.00
C ARG A 203 -19.67 -11.08 -21.18
N ASP A 204 -19.21 -9.90 -20.79
CA ASP A 204 -18.01 -9.75 -19.97
C ASP A 204 -18.15 -10.46 -18.62
N GLU A 205 -19.33 -10.37 -17.99
CA GLU A 205 -19.61 -11.05 -16.72
C GLU A 205 -19.63 -12.57 -16.88
N ILE A 206 -20.27 -13.09 -17.95
CA ILE A 206 -20.28 -14.53 -18.25
C ILE A 206 -18.86 -15.03 -18.58
N GLU A 207 -18.09 -14.31 -19.37
CA GLU A 207 -16.71 -14.66 -19.72
C GLU A 207 -15.83 -14.72 -18.45
N GLY A 208 -15.96 -13.72 -17.57
CA GLY A 208 -15.26 -13.71 -16.30
C GLY A 208 -15.63 -14.88 -15.38
N LEU A 209 -16.92 -15.25 -15.35
CA LEU A 209 -17.41 -16.37 -14.57
C LEU A 209 -16.88 -17.71 -15.12
N VAL A 210 -16.95 -17.92 -16.42
CA VAL A 210 -16.46 -19.14 -17.09
C VAL A 210 -14.95 -19.29 -16.87
N SER A 211 -14.18 -18.21 -17.08
CA SER A 211 -12.74 -18.19 -16.83
C SER A 211 -12.42 -18.55 -15.37
N SER A 212 -13.19 -18.03 -14.41
CA SER A 212 -13.02 -18.32 -13.00
C SER A 212 -13.31 -19.79 -12.66
N LEU A 213 -14.36 -20.37 -13.25
CA LEU A 213 -14.74 -21.79 -13.06
C LEU A 213 -13.65 -22.72 -13.64
N LEU A 214 -13.16 -22.43 -14.85
CA LEU A 214 -12.10 -23.21 -15.50
C LEU A 214 -10.80 -23.14 -14.68
N ALA A 215 -10.43 -21.95 -14.19
CA ALA A 215 -9.27 -21.78 -13.33
C ALA A 215 -9.39 -22.58 -12.02
N LEU A 216 -10.57 -22.60 -11.40
CA LEU A 216 -10.84 -23.45 -10.21
C LEU A 216 -10.70 -24.94 -10.52
N ALA A 217 -11.08 -25.36 -11.72
CA ALA A 217 -10.90 -26.73 -12.21
C ALA A 217 -9.45 -27.03 -12.64
N GLN A 218 -8.54 -26.06 -12.53
CA GLN A 218 -7.14 -26.13 -13.01
C GLN A 218 -7.04 -26.35 -14.54
N ILE A 219 -8.01 -25.87 -15.27
CA ILE A 219 -8.02 -25.88 -16.73
C ILE A 219 -7.55 -24.50 -17.21
N ASP A 220 -6.41 -24.47 -17.90
CA ASP A 220 -5.90 -23.25 -18.54
C ASP A 220 -6.55 -23.13 -19.92
N ALA A 221 -7.50 -22.21 -20.04
CA ALA A 221 -8.30 -22.03 -21.24
C ALA A 221 -8.35 -20.55 -21.65
N ASP A 222 -7.95 -20.30 -22.87
CA ASP A 222 -8.04 -18.97 -23.49
C ASP A 222 -9.49 -18.67 -23.88
N PRO A 223 -10.06 -17.51 -23.52
CA PRO A 223 -11.47 -17.16 -23.78
C PRO A 223 -11.86 -17.18 -25.26
N ILE A 224 -10.91 -16.97 -26.17
CA ILE A 224 -11.18 -16.82 -27.61
C ILE A 224 -10.98 -18.13 -28.36
N SER A 225 -10.01 -18.94 -27.93
CA SER A 225 -9.53 -20.09 -28.77
C SER A 225 -9.76 -21.46 -28.14
N SER A 226 -9.98 -21.54 -26.82
CA SER A 226 -10.11 -22.84 -26.15
C SER A 226 -11.53 -23.38 -26.22
N PRO A 227 -11.73 -24.62 -26.72
CA PRO A 227 -13.04 -25.24 -26.79
C PRO A 227 -13.77 -25.31 -25.45
N GLU A 228 -13.03 -25.53 -24.36
CA GLU A 228 -13.54 -25.59 -23.00
C GLU A 228 -14.21 -24.27 -22.58
N HIS A 229 -13.65 -23.15 -23.00
CA HIS A 229 -14.20 -21.83 -22.66
C HIS A 229 -15.39 -21.46 -23.57
N ILE A 230 -15.35 -21.87 -24.83
CA ILE A 230 -16.39 -21.56 -25.81
C ILE A 230 -17.67 -22.38 -25.58
N LEU A 231 -17.55 -23.57 -24.99
CA LEU A 231 -18.68 -24.48 -24.76
C LEU A 231 -19.39 -24.24 -23.42
N LEU A 232 -18.79 -23.56 -22.44
CA LEU A 232 -19.40 -23.19 -21.18
C LEU A 232 -20.07 -21.83 -21.26
#